data_76403ed9465fdef7f8e586b7ac6bb8df
#
_entry.id   76403ed9465fdef7f8e586b7ac6bb8df
#
_cell.length_a   1.000
_cell.length_b   1.000
_cell.length_c   1.000
_cell.angle_alpha   90.00
_cell.angle_beta   90.00
_cell.angle_gamma   90.00
#
_symmetry.space_group_name_H-M   'P 1'
#
loop_
_entity.id
_entity.type
_entity.pdbx_description
1 polymer ?
#
loop_
_entity_poly.entity_id
_entity_poly.type
_entity_poly.pdbx_seq_one_letter_code
_entity_poly.pdbx_strand_id
1 'polypeptide(L)'
;RQAVIAELLSAHGEVSVAQLCARFETSEMTIRRDLAEMDRVGLLRPVHGGAISAEGRAYEPPFSLRLTQESSVKDAIAQRALTFIDDGDSVALDVGSTVLALAPLLAQRRGLTIVTASLAVAQQVINSLNVGRDCRLIITGGETRAGELSMVGDLAQRTYRELHVDKAFLGIGGVSIDDGLTDYNMEDALVKRELLTSASNLYVLAHGAKFGRTTFASVGPLDRVDAFVTDPSAS
;
A
#
# COMPACT_ATOMS: atom_id res chain seq x y z
N ARG A 1 0.48 -20.47 3.47
CA ARG A 1 0.98 -20.71 4.83
C ARG A 1 1.87 -19.55 5.29
N GLN A 2 2.88 -19.12 4.52
CA GLN A 2 3.77 -18.00 4.86
C GLN A 2 2.99 -16.68 5.08
N ALA A 3 1.95 -16.41 4.27
CA ALA A 3 1.09 -15.25 4.46
C ALA A 3 0.42 -15.24 5.85
N VAL A 4 -0.14 -16.39 6.28
CA VAL A 4 -0.77 -16.50 7.60
C VAL A 4 0.26 -16.41 8.73
N ILE A 5 1.49 -16.92 8.54
CA ILE A 5 2.57 -16.74 9.51
C ILE A 5 2.92 -15.24 9.65
N ALA A 6 2.99 -14.51 8.53
CA ALA A 6 3.24 -13.06 8.54
C ALA A 6 2.12 -12.28 9.26
N GLU A 7 0.85 -12.65 9.05
CA GLU A 7 -0.29 -12.08 9.78
C GLU A 7 -0.18 -12.31 11.29
N LEU A 8 0.13 -13.55 11.70
CA LEU A 8 0.31 -13.88 13.12
C LEU A 8 1.47 -13.11 13.74
N LEU A 9 2.58 -12.98 13.02
CA LEU A 9 3.72 -12.18 13.48
C LEU A 9 3.35 -10.69 13.60
N SER A 10 2.61 -10.15 12.64
CA SER A 10 2.15 -8.76 12.67
C SER A 10 1.18 -8.51 13.84
N ALA A 11 0.30 -9.47 14.14
CA ALA A 11 -0.69 -9.35 15.22
C ALA A 11 -0.11 -9.58 16.62
N HIS A 12 0.85 -10.51 16.76
CA HIS A 12 1.33 -10.98 18.07
C HIS A 12 2.81 -10.67 18.34
N GLY A 13 3.55 -10.19 17.34
CA GLY A 13 4.98 -9.90 17.44
C GLY A 13 5.87 -11.15 17.40
N GLU A 14 5.36 -12.32 17.77
CA GLU A 14 6.09 -13.59 17.80
C GLU A 14 5.21 -14.80 17.45
N VAL A 15 5.84 -15.87 16.98
CA VAL A 15 5.21 -17.17 16.73
C VAL A 15 6.14 -18.29 17.19
N SER A 16 5.58 -19.38 17.74
CA SER A 16 6.35 -20.59 18.04
C SER A 16 6.18 -21.66 16.97
N VAL A 17 7.24 -22.46 16.74
CA VAL A 17 7.18 -23.62 15.82
C VAL A 17 6.06 -24.57 16.21
N ALA A 18 5.88 -24.82 17.53
CA ALA A 18 4.83 -25.71 18.04
C ALA A 18 3.42 -25.20 17.69
N GLN A 19 3.14 -23.90 17.90
CA GLN A 19 1.86 -23.29 17.52
C GLN A 19 1.59 -23.39 16.01
N LEU A 20 2.61 -23.14 15.18
CA LEU A 20 2.48 -23.22 13.73
C LEU A 20 2.27 -24.67 13.26
N CYS A 21 2.96 -25.65 13.87
CA CYS A 21 2.75 -27.07 13.58
C CYS A 21 1.31 -27.49 13.88
N ALA A 22 0.78 -27.10 15.03
CA ALA A 22 -0.60 -27.41 15.43
C ALA A 22 -1.62 -26.72 14.50
N ARG A 23 -1.38 -25.44 14.15
CA ARG A 23 -2.31 -24.67 13.29
C ARG A 23 -2.37 -25.18 11.85
N PHE A 24 -1.22 -25.63 11.31
CA PHE A 24 -1.12 -26.05 9.90
C PHE A 24 -1.08 -27.57 9.73
N GLU A 25 -1.20 -28.32 10.82
CA GLU A 25 -1.16 -29.80 10.83
C GLU A 25 0.05 -30.35 10.05
N THR A 26 1.24 -29.76 10.28
CA THR A 26 2.46 -30.06 9.51
C THR A 26 3.67 -30.29 10.43
N SER A 27 4.73 -30.88 9.88
CA SER A 27 5.94 -31.20 10.64
C SER A 27 6.77 -29.94 10.99
N GLU A 28 7.55 -30.02 12.10
CA GLU A 28 8.49 -28.97 12.47
C GLU A 28 9.48 -28.62 11.34
N MET A 29 9.95 -29.62 10.60
CA MET A 29 10.87 -29.43 9.50
C MET A 29 10.27 -28.54 8.42
N THR A 30 8.99 -28.72 8.10
CA THR A 30 8.26 -27.90 7.13
C THR A 30 8.12 -26.47 7.63
N ILE A 31 7.73 -26.28 8.90
CA ILE A 31 7.62 -24.94 9.51
C ILE A 31 8.98 -24.25 9.56
N ARG A 32 10.05 -24.93 9.99
CA ARG A 32 11.41 -24.38 10.01
C ARG A 32 11.90 -23.96 8.63
N ARG A 33 11.54 -24.70 7.58
CA ARG A 33 11.86 -24.34 6.19
C ARG A 33 11.11 -23.08 5.77
N ASP A 34 9.81 -22.97 6.10
CA ASP A 34 9.04 -21.77 5.80
C ASP A 34 9.62 -20.56 6.54
N LEU A 35 9.93 -20.69 7.84
CA LEU A 35 10.54 -19.63 8.63
C LEU A 35 11.92 -19.21 8.08
N ALA A 36 12.75 -20.17 7.63
CA ALA A 36 14.05 -19.88 7.01
C ALA A 36 13.91 -19.14 5.67
N GLU A 37 12.91 -19.50 4.86
CA GLU A 37 12.57 -18.79 3.62
C GLU A 37 12.11 -17.35 3.93
N MET A 38 11.25 -17.18 4.92
CA MET A 38 10.75 -15.87 5.36
C MET A 38 11.86 -15.00 5.98
N ASP A 39 12.82 -15.60 6.72
CA ASP A 39 14.00 -14.90 7.22
C ASP A 39 14.89 -14.40 6.07
N ARG A 40 15.10 -15.24 5.06
CA ARG A 40 15.91 -14.89 3.88
C ARG A 40 15.38 -13.65 3.13
N VAL A 41 14.07 -13.44 3.15
CA VAL A 41 13.41 -12.27 2.56
C VAL A 41 13.11 -11.17 3.59
N GLY A 42 13.62 -11.29 4.82
CA GLY A 42 13.53 -10.27 5.87
C GLY A 42 12.17 -10.14 6.53
N LEU A 43 11.26 -11.11 6.39
CA LEU A 43 9.91 -11.09 6.95
C LEU A 43 9.87 -11.34 8.46
N LEU A 44 10.90 -11.97 9.00
CA LEU A 44 10.99 -12.32 10.41
C LEU A 44 12.46 -12.49 10.84
N ARG A 45 12.67 -12.66 12.15
CA ARG A 45 13.96 -13.11 12.72
C ARG A 45 13.73 -14.43 13.45
N PRO A 46 14.46 -15.49 13.12
CA PRO A 46 14.41 -16.73 13.87
C PRO A 46 14.88 -16.52 15.31
N VAL A 47 14.18 -17.13 16.26
CA VAL A 47 14.58 -17.23 17.66
C VAL A 47 14.50 -18.71 18.09
N HIS A 48 15.02 -19.02 19.29
CA HIS A 48 14.95 -20.39 19.78
C HIS A 48 13.48 -20.85 19.92
N GLY A 49 13.09 -21.85 19.14
CA GLY A 49 11.73 -22.42 19.16
C GLY A 49 10.67 -21.68 18.35
N GLY A 50 11.04 -20.63 17.61
CA GLY A 50 10.07 -19.86 16.83
C GLY A 50 10.67 -18.76 15.97
N ALA A 51 9.89 -17.70 15.77
CA ALA A 51 10.33 -16.49 15.11
C ALA A 51 9.65 -15.26 15.74
N ILE A 52 10.32 -14.14 15.68
CA ILE A 52 9.76 -12.83 16.01
C ILE A 52 9.62 -12.00 14.74
N SER A 53 8.69 -11.05 14.76
CA SER A 53 8.56 -10.09 13.67
C SER A 53 9.92 -9.39 13.44
N ALA A 54 10.32 -9.25 12.17
CA ALA A 54 11.49 -8.46 11.80
C ALA A 54 11.24 -6.95 12.00
N GLU A 55 10.06 -6.58 12.46
CA GLU A 55 9.52 -5.23 12.45
C GLU A 55 10.31 -4.23 13.28
N GLY A 56 11.26 -3.58 12.60
CA GLY A 56 11.50 -2.17 12.85
C GLY A 56 10.49 -1.32 12.06
N ARG A 57 10.21 -0.10 12.49
CA ARG A 57 9.29 0.84 11.80
C ARG A 57 9.57 1.01 10.30
N ALA A 58 10.80 0.77 9.85
CA ALA A 58 11.23 0.84 8.45
C ALA A 58 11.02 -0.47 7.67
N TYR A 59 10.54 -1.55 8.31
CA TYR A 59 10.32 -2.80 7.61
C TYR A 59 9.05 -2.74 6.77
N GLU A 60 9.20 -2.81 5.46
CA GLU A 60 8.11 -2.89 4.49
C GLU A 60 7.97 -4.33 3.98
N PRO A 61 6.83 -5.02 4.21
CA PRO A 61 6.61 -6.33 3.62
C PRO A 61 6.70 -6.25 2.08
N PRO A 62 7.33 -7.22 1.40
CA PRO A 62 7.46 -7.22 -0.06
C PRO A 62 6.13 -6.97 -0.77
N PHE A 63 6.15 -6.18 -1.84
CA PHE A 63 4.95 -5.83 -2.60
C PHE A 63 4.20 -7.07 -3.11
N SER A 64 4.93 -8.08 -3.59
CA SER A 64 4.35 -9.36 -4.05
C SER A 64 3.56 -10.07 -2.95
N LEU A 65 4.02 -10.02 -1.71
CA LEU A 65 3.30 -10.57 -0.57
C LEU A 65 2.06 -9.73 -0.26
N ARG A 66 2.20 -8.41 -0.23
CA ARG A 66 1.10 -7.49 0.03
C ARG A 66 -0.01 -7.57 -1.04
N LEU A 67 0.29 -7.97 -2.27
CA LEU A 67 -0.70 -8.20 -3.32
C LEU A 67 -1.68 -9.34 -2.99
N THR A 68 -1.19 -10.39 -2.35
CA THR A 68 -2.00 -11.58 -2.03
C THR A 68 -2.68 -11.53 -0.68
N GLN A 69 -2.15 -10.71 0.24
CA GLN A 69 -2.73 -10.53 1.57
C GLN A 69 -4.00 -9.69 1.49
N GLU A 70 -5.06 -10.14 2.19
CA GLU A 70 -6.33 -9.41 2.34
C GLU A 70 -6.92 -8.90 1.02
N SER A 71 -6.80 -9.67 -0.07
CA SER A 71 -7.24 -9.23 -1.40
C SER A 71 -8.71 -8.83 -1.42
N SER A 72 -9.60 -9.61 -0.80
CA SER A 72 -11.04 -9.31 -0.71
C SER A 72 -11.33 -8.00 0.05
N VAL A 73 -10.56 -7.70 1.09
CA VAL A 73 -10.68 -6.44 1.83
C VAL A 73 -10.26 -5.27 0.95
N LYS A 74 -9.14 -5.41 0.24
CA LYS A 74 -8.67 -4.36 -0.70
C LYS A 74 -9.64 -4.13 -1.85
N ASP A 75 -10.24 -5.19 -2.36
CA ASP A 75 -11.27 -5.09 -3.41
C ASP A 75 -12.51 -4.32 -2.90
N ALA A 76 -12.95 -4.58 -1.67
CA ALA A 76 -14.06 -3.85 -1.06
C ALA A 76 -13.71 -2.36 -0.83
N ILE A 77 -12.50 -2.07 -0.34
CA ILE A 77 -11.98 -0.70 -0.20
C ILE A 77 -11.94 0.00 -1.57
N ALA A 78 -11.43 -0.67 -2.60
CA ALA A 78 -11.36 -0.12 -3.95
C ALA A 78 -12.74 0.16 -4.56
N GLN A 79 -13.71 -0.75 -4.38
CA GLN A 79 -15.10 -0.53 -4.80
C GLN A 79 -15.71 0.70 -4.11
N ARG A 80 -15.47 0.86 -2.81
CA ARG A 80 -15.94 2.05 -2.08
C ARG A 80 -15.21 3.31 -2.57
N ALA A 81 -13.89 3.26 -2.79
CA ALA A 81 -13.11 4.38 -3.29
C ALA A 81 -13.61 4.87 -4.66
N LEU A 82 -13.99 3.94 -5.55
CA LEU A 82 -14.56 4.30 -6.86
C LEU A 82 -15.80 5.19 -6.76
N THR A 83 -16.59 5.10 -5.69
CA THR A 83 -17.79 5.93 -5.52
C THR A 83 -17.49 7.41 -5.30
N PHE A 84 -16.24 7.76 -5.00
CA PHE A 84 -15.78 9.15 -4.88
C PHE A 84 -15.25 9.72 -6.21
N ILE A 85 -15.17 8.94 -7.28
CA ILE A 85 -14.63 9.35 -8.58
C ILE A 85 -15.79 9.60 -9.53
N ASP A 86 -15.80 10.77 -10.16
CA ASP A 86 -16.79 11.17 -11.16
C ASP A 86 -16.17 11.16 -12.58
N ASP A 87 -17.00 11.11 -13.61
CA ASP A 87 -16.55 11.25 -14.99
C ASP A 87 -15.89 12.63 -15.19
N GLY A 88 -14.75 12.64 -15.85
CA GLY A 88 -13.99 13.86 -16.13
C GLY A 88 -12.97 14.26 -15.07
N ASP A 89 -12.95 13.60 -13.91
CA ASP A 89 -11.99 13.93 -12.84
C ASP A 89 -10.53 13.78 -13.25
N SER A 90 -9.68 14.63 -12.68
CA SER A 90 -8.25 14.39 -12.56
C SER A 90 -7.95 13.67 -11.25
N VAL A 91 -7.37 12.46 -11.36
CA VAL A 91 -7.20 11.53 -10.24
C VAL A 91 -5.74 11.16 -10.09
N ALA A 92 -5.17 11.40 -8.93
CA ALA A 92 -3.86 10.89 -8.58
C ALA A 92 -3.99 9.57 -7.81
N LEU A 93 -3.32 8.54 -8.32
CA LEU A 93 -3.24 7.22 -7.69
C LEU A 93 -1.82 6.99 -7.17
N ASP A 94 -1.71 6.84 -5.88
CA ASP A 94 -0.45 6.54 -5.20
C ASP A 94 0.02 5.10 -5.46
N VAL A 95 1.13 4.74 -4.87
CA VAL A 95 1.69 3.39 -4.89
C VAL A 95 1.04 2.50 -3.81
N GLY A 96 1.14 1.20 -3.98
CA GLY A 96 0.69 0.22 -2.99
C GLY A 96 -0.44 -0.68 -3.47
N SER A 97 -0.53 -1.85 -2.83
CA SER A 97 -1.44 -2.93 -3.27
C SER A 97 -2.93 -2.58 -3.11
N THR A 98 -3.30 -1.72 -2.16
CA THR A 98 -4.70 -1.31 -1.97
C THR A 98 -5.12 -0.31 -3.06
N VAL A 99 -4.25 0.64 -3.39
CA VAL A 99 -4.52 1.60 -4.48
C VAL A 99 -4.51 0.89 -5.84
N LEU A 100 -3.63 -0.10 -6.03
CA LEU A 100 -3.61 -0.90 -7.25
C LEU A 100 -4.96 -1.61 -7.51
N ALA A 101 -5.67 -2.05 -6.48
CA ALA A 101 -6.99 -2.67 -6.63
C ALA A 101 -8.05 -1.70 -7.21
N LEU A 102 -7.88 -0.38 -7.05
CA LEU A 102 -8.76 0.62 -7.63
C LEU A 102 -8.54 0.80 -9.13
N ALA A 103 -7.31 0.61 -9.63
CA ALA A 103 -6.94 0.92 -11.01
C ALA A 103 -7.84 0.26 -12.08
N PRO A 104 -8.17 -1.05 -12.04
CA PRO A 104 -9.03 -1.68 -13.04
C PRO A 104 -10.48 -1.18 -12.98
N LEU A 105 -10.94 -0.69 -11.82
CA LEU A 105 -12.31 -0.22 -11.63
C LEU A 105 -12.56 1.12 -12.32
N LEU A 106 -11.50 1.90 -12.62
CA LEU A 106 -11.59 3.17 -13.33
C LEU A 106 -12.15 3.03 -14.74
N ALA A 107 -12.17 1.82 -15.31
CA ALA A 107 -12.87 1.53 -16.57
C ALA A 107 -14.40 1.80 -16.50
N GLN A 108 -14.95 1.95 -15.31
CA GLN A 108 -16.35 2.34 -15.08
C GLN A 108 -16.57 3.87 -15.16
N ARG A 109 -15.52 4.66 -15.40
CA ARG A 109 -15.57 6.12 -15.53
C ARG A 109 -15.03 6.56 -16.90
N ARG A 110 -15.37 7.76 -17.31
CA ARG A 110 -15.00 8.32 -18.62
C ARG A 110 -14.27 9.64 -18.47
N GLY A 111 -13.39 9.92 -19.42
CA GLY A 111 -12.72 11.22 -19.51
C GLY A 111 -11.73 11.52 -18.40
N LEU A 112 -11.28 10.50 -17.66
CA LEU A 112 -10.35 10.69 -16.55
C LEU A 112 -8.98 11.17 -17.01
N THR A 113 -8.35 12.04 -16.22
CA THR A 113 -6.90 12.26 -16.25
C THR A 113 -6.28 11.58 -15.04
N ILE A 114 -5.51 10.52 -15.26
CA ILE A 114 -4.92 9.69 -14.21
C ILE A 114 -3.43 10.04 -14.08
N VAL A 115 -2.97 10.31 -12.87
CA VAL A 115 -1.56 10.57 -12.53
C VAL A 115 -1.10 9.52 -11.53
N THR A 116 0.07 8.93 -11.76
CA THR A 116 0.63 7.93 -10.81
C THR A 116 2.15 7.89 -10.83
N ALA A 117 2.73 7.64 -9.66
CA ALA A 117 4.13 7.27 -9.47
C ALA A 117 4.32 5.74 -9.44
N SER A 118 3.27 4.94 -9.64
CA SER A 118 3.32 3.48 -9.61
C SER A 118 3.36 2.88 -11.02
N LEU A 119 4.41 2.14 -11.32
CA LEU A 119 4.47 1.34 -12.57
C LEU A 119 3.41 0.25 -12.60
N ALA A 120 3.09 -0.35 -11.43
CA ALA A 120 2.05 -1.36 -11.34
C ALA A 120 0.66 -0.79 -11.64
N VAL A 121 0.33 0.39 -11.08
CA VAL A 121 -0.92 1.10 -11.36
C VAL A 121 -0.97 1.52 -12.83
N ALA A 122 0.10 2.10 -13.35
CA ALA A 122 0.17 2.51 -14.76
C ALA A 122 -0.07 1.34 -15.71
N GLN A 123 0.59 0.20 -15.46
CA GLN A 123 0.39 -1.03 -16.25
C GLN A 123 -1.06 -1.52 -16.17
N GLN A 124 -1.67 -1.48 -14.98
CA GLN A 124 -3.06 -1.91 -14.80
C GLN A 124 -4.05 -0.99 -15.52
N VAL A 125 -3.81 0.33 -15.48
CA VAL A 125 -4.60 1.31 -16.23
C VAL A 125 -4.50 1.05 -17.74
N ILE A 126 -3.29 0.83 -18.28
CA ILE A 126 -3.07 0.52 -19.69
C ILE A 126 -3.81 -0.77 -20.10
N ASN A 127 -3.84 -1.78 -19.23
CA ASN A 127 -4.50 -3.05 -19.52
C ASN A 127 -6.04 -2.95 -19.45
N SER A 128 -6.59 -2.03 -18.67
CA SER A 128 -8.02 -1.94 -18.39
C SER A 128 -8.75 -0.83 -19.13
N LEU A 129 -8.03 0.22 -19.57
CA LEU A 129 -8.61 1.39 -20.22
C LEU A 129 -7.92 1.65 -21.57
N ASN A 130 -8.66 2.28 -22.52
CA ASN A 130 -8.04 2.79 -23.76
C ASN A 130 -7.39 4.14 -23.50
N VAL A 131 -6.11 4.11 -23.10
CA VAL A 131 -5.33 5.33 -22.86
C VAL A 131 -5.23 6.16 -24.15
N GLY A 132 -5.49 7.46 -24.05
CA GLY A 132 -5.54 8.39 -25.18
C GLY A 132 -6.92 8.55 -25.82
N ARG A 133 -7.88 7.63 -25.55
CA ARG A 133 -9.26 7.75 -26.01
C ARG A 133 -10.24 7.94 -24.84
N ASP A 134 -10.20 7.04 -23.86
CA ASP A 134 -11.13 7.02 -22.74
C ASP A 134 -10.55 7.70 -21.49
N CYS A 135 -9.24 7.75 -21.39
CA CYS A 135 -8.52 8.46 -20.33
C CYS A 135 -7.17 8.99 -20.81
N ARG A 136 -6.62 9.95 -20.06
CA ARG A 136 -5.23 10.38 -20.14
C ARG A 136 -4.46 9.77 -18.97
N LEU A 137 -3.30 9.17 -19.23
CA LEU A 137 -2.41 8.63 -18.19
C LEU A 137 -1.11 9.44 -18.18
N ILE A 138 -0.73 9.92 -17.02
CA ILE A 138 0.53 10.60 -16.74
C ILE A 138 1.30 9.77 -15.71
N ILE A 139 2.54 9.42 -16.04
CA ILE A 139 3.46 8.77 -15.13
C ILE A 139 4.50 9.81 -14.71
N THR A 140 4.75 9.95 -13.40
CA THR A 140 5.55 11.06 -12.87
C THR A 140 7.00 11.09 -13.35
N GLY A 141 7.55 9.93 -13.77
CA GLY A 141 8.99 9.79 -13.95
C GLY A 141 9.74 9.67 -12.60
N GLY A 142 11.06 9.57 -12.66
CA GLY A 142 11.91 9.43 -11.48
C GLY A 142 12.73 8.15 -11.47
N GLU A 143 13.34 7.84 -10.32
CA GLU A 143 14.07 6.61 -10.09
C GLU A 143 13.10 5.50 -9.66
N THR A 144 13.35 4.28 -10.12
CA THR A 144 12.46 3.16 -9.79
C THR A 144 12.94 2.41 -8.55
N ARG A 145 12.11 2.32 -7.52
CA ARG A 145 12.26 1.33 -6.45
C ARG A 145 11.73 -0.01 -6.98
N ALA A 146 12.64 -0.87 -7.45
CA ALA A 146 12.30 -2.09 -8.17
C ALA A 146 11.38 -3.04 -7.36
N GLY A 147 11.60 -3.16 -6.04
CA GLY A 147 10.79 -4.03 -5.17
C GLY A 147 9.34 -3.58 -5.01
N GLU A 148 9.06 -2.28 -5.15
CA GLU A 148 7.75 -1.67 -4.97
C GLU A 148 7.10 -1.25 -6.29
N LEU A 149 7.86 -1.22 -7.38
CA LEU A 149 7.43 -0.67 -8.67
C LEU A 149 6.94 0.78 -8.54
N SER A 150 7.55 1.53 -7.62
CA SER A 150 7.30 2.95 -7.38
C SER A 150 8.38 3.82 -8.01
N MET A 151 7.99 5.00 -8.46
CA MET A 151 8.91 6.04 -8.93
C MET A 151 9.10 7.06 -7.81
N VAL A 152 10.36 7.34 -7.50
CA VAL A 152 10.78 8.24 -6.42
C VAL A 152 11.77 9.29 -6.93
N GLY A 153 12.22 10.16 -6.02
CA GLY A 153 13.18 11.20 -6.32
C GLY A 153 12.54 12.51 -6.79
N ASP A 154 13.38 13.46 -7.15
CA ASP A 154 12.98 14.84 -7.42
C ASP A 154 12.00 14.98 -8.62
N LEU A 155 12.16 14.17 -9.67
CA LEU A 155 11.24 14.21 -10.82
C LEU A 155 9.81 13.79 -10.41
N ALA A 156 9.67 12.74 -9.61
CA ALA A 156 8.36 12.31 -9.14
C ALA A 156 7.71 13.38 -8.24
N GLN A 157 8.49 13.96 -7.32
CA GLN A 157 8.02 15.02 -6.43
C GLN A 157 7.61 16.27 -7.21
N ARG A 158 8.44 16.75 -8.15
CA ARG A 158 8.13 17.93 -8.97
C ARG A 158 6.87 17.75 -9.79
N THR A 159 6.66 16.56 -10.37
CA THR A 159 5.45 16.30 -11.14
C THR A 159 4.21 16.55 -10.31
N TYR A 160 4.13 16.02 -9.08
CA TYR A 160 2.98 16.29 -8.21
C TYR A 160 2.90 17.75 -7.75
N ARG A 161 4.02 18.39 -7.47
CA ARG A 161 4.07 19.81 -7.06
C ARG A 161 3.53 20.77 -8.12
N GLU A 162 3.68 20.43 -9.39
CA GLU A 162 3.23 21.25 -10.52
C GLU A 162 1.80 20.91 -10.98
N LEU A 163 1.17 19.89 -10.40
CA LEU A 163 -0.17 19.47 -10.76
C LEU A 163 -1.18 19.84 -9.66
N HIS A 164 -2.39 20.13 -10.10
CA HIS A 164 -3.56 20.25 -9.25
C HIS A 164 -4.59 19.23 -9.71
N VAL A 165 -4.84 18.22 -8.91
CA VAL A 165 -5.80 17.17 -9.22
C VAL A 165 -7.07 17.32 -8.36
N ASP A 166 -8.20 16.89 -8.90
CA ASP A 166 -9.46 16.92 -8.16
C ASP A 166 -9.41 15.98 -6.96
N LYS A 167 -8.89 14.78 -7.17
CA LYS A 167 -8.89 13.71 -6.15
C LYS A 167 -7.58 12.94 -6.10
N ALA A 168 -7.12 12.63 -4.88
CA ALA A 168 -5.98 11.75 -4.68
C ALA A 168 -6.36 10.56 -3.80
N PHE A 169 -5.87 9.38 -4.16
CA PHE A 169 -6.05 8.14 -3.42
C PHE A 169 -4.69 7.65 -2.95
N LEU A 170 -4.46 7.74 -1.65
CA LEU A 170 -3.19 7.51 -0.99
C LEU A 170 -3.16 6.15 -0.30
N GLY A 171 -2.15 5.35 -0.57
CA GLY A 171 -1.77 4.20 0.23
C GLY A 171 -0.88 4.61 1.41
N ILE A 172 -0.93 3.89 2.53
CA ILE A 172 -0.19 4.29 3.73
C ILE A 172 0.38 3.09 4.49
N GLY A 173 1.52 3.27 5.14
CA GLY A 173 2.14 2.28 6.00
C GLY A 173 1.52 2.23 7.40
N GLY A 174 1.13 3.38 7.95
CA GLY A 174 0.52 3.50 9.27
C GLY A 174 -0.25 4.79 9.45
N VAL A 175 -1.25 4.73 10.30
CA VAL A 175 -2.12 5.85 10.72
C VAL A 175 -2.16 5.88 12.23
N SER A 176 -1.77 6.98 12.85
CA SER A 176 -1.89 7.17 14.30
C SER A 176 -2.36 8.59 14.64
N ILE A 177 -3.00 8.76 15.80
CA ILE A 177 -3.47 10.07 16.25
C ILE A 177 -2.28 10.99 16.52
N ASP A 178 -1.21 10.45 17.09
CA ASP A 178 -0.05 11.23 17.53
C ASP A 178 0.91 11.58 16.39
N ASP A 179 1.17 10.64 15.47
CA ASP A 179 2.16 10.78 14.40
C ASP A 179 1.56 11.05 13.01
N GLY A 180 0.21 11.02 12.90
CA GLY A 180 -0.49 11.22 11.63
C GLY A 180 -0.31 10.06 10.65
N LEU A 181 -0.12 10.39 9.39
CA LEU A 181 0.15 9.46 8.30
C LEU A 181 1.64 9.14 8.23
N THR A 182 2.00 7.86 8.19
CA THR A 182 3.40 7.42 8.14
C THR A 182 3.61 6.32 7.10
N ASP A 183 4.83 6.21 6.56
CA ASP A 183 5.19 5.17 5.61
C ASP A 183 6.51 4.49 5.97
N TYR A 184 6.79 3.34 5.38
CA TYR A 184 7.98 2.53 5.65
C TYR A 184 9.26 3.15 5.08
N ASN A 185 9.15 3.84 3.95
CA ASN A 185 10.28 4.34 3.17
C ASN A 185 10.25 5.87 3.05
N MET A 186 11.41 6.49 3.24
CA MET A 186 11.55 7.96 3.19
C MET A 186 11.29 8.51 1.79
N GLU A 187 11.74 7.83 0.73
CA GLU A 187 11.62 8.33 -0.63
C GLU A 187 10.16 8.31 -1.11
N ASP A 188 9.42 7.23 -0.79
CA ASP A 188 7.98 7.19 -1.05
C ASP A 188 7.23 8.22 -0.20
N ALA A 189 7.61 8.40 1.07
CA ALA A 189 7.00 9.41 1.94
C ALA A 189 7.18 10.82 1.39
N LEU A 190 8.32 11.15 0.79
CA LEU A 190 8.55 12.45 0.16
C LEU A 190 7.62 12.67 -1.05
N VAL A 191 7.42 11.67 -1.89
CA VAL A 191 6.48 11.75 -3.02
C VAL A 191 5.04 11.91 -2.51
N LYS A 192 4.66 11.16 -1.47
CA LYS A 192 3.33 11.25 -0.85
C LYS A 192 3.05 12.63 -0.25
N ARG A 193 4.05 13.31 0.32
CA ARG A 193 3.90 14.69 0.82
C ARG A 193 3.47 15.67 -0.27
N GLU A 194 4.05 15.55 -1.46
CA GLU A 194 3.65 16.40 -2.59
C GLU A 194 2.22 16.06 -3.04
N LEU A 195 1.86 14.77 -3.02
CA LEU A 195 0.50 14.32 -3.34
C LEU A 195 -0.55 14.90 -2.38
N LEU A 196 -0.23 15.00 -1.08
CA LEU A 196 -1.11 15.63 -0.07
C LEU A 196 -1.47 17.07 -0.41
N THR A 197 -0.56 17.80 -1.09
CA THR A 197 -0.76 19.23 -1.40
C THR A 197 -1.29 19.46 -2.81
N SER A 198 -1.17 18.47 -3.69
CA SER A 198 -1.60 18.58 -5.09
C SER A 198 -3.09 18.32 -5.31
N ALA A 199 -3.79 17.72 -4.35
CA ALA A 199 -5.18 17.31 -4.49
C ALA A 199 -6.16 18.25 -3.78
N SER A 200 -7.31 18.48 -4.43
CA SER A 200 -8.44 19.18 -3.79
C SER A 200 -9.11 18.32 -2.73
N ASN A 201 -9.25 17.00 -2.98
CA ASN A 201 -9.76 16.03 -2.03
C ASN A 201 -8.79 14.86 -1.89
N LEU A 202 -8.50 14.47 -0.66
CA LEU A 202 -7.57 13.41 -0.31
C LEU A 202 -8.28 12.24 0.37
N TYR A 203 -8.16 11.06 -0.21
CA TYR A 203 -8.70 9.81 0.30
C TYR A 203 -7.58 8.85 0.66
N VAL A 204 -7.54 8.37 1.90
CA VAL A 204 -6.57 7.37 2.34
C VAL A 204 -7.21 5.99 2.27
N LEU A 205 -6.60 5.08 1.49
CA LEU A 205 -7.02 3.69 1.34
C LEU A 205 -6.18 2.78 2.23
N ALA A 206 -6.74 2.35 3.34
CA ALA A 206 -6.01 1.56 4.34
C ALA A 206 -6.91 0.51 4.99
N HIS A 207 -6.46 -0.75 5.06
CA HIS A 207 -7.14 -1.77 5.86
C HIS A 207 -6.89 -1.55 7.36
N GLY A 208 -7.78 -2.10 8.22
CA GLY A 208 -7.82 -1.80 9.65
C GLY A 208 -6.50 -1.99 10.40
N ALA A 209 -5.67 -2.98 10.03
CA ALA A 209 -4.37 -3.19 10.66
C ALA A 209 -3.34 -2.06 10.47
N LYS A 210 -3.65 -1.03 9.69
CA LYS A 210 -2.81 0.18 9.54
C LYS A 210 -3.12 1.25 10.60
N PHE A 211 -4.27 1.19 11.25
CA PHE A 211 -4.68 2.13 12.28
C PHE A 211 -4.03 1.78 13.62
N GLY A 212 -3.73 2.81 14.41
CA GLY A 212 -2.95 2.69 15.64
C GLY A 212 -1.47 2.38 15.44
N ARG A 213 -0.98 2.42 14.20
CA ARG A 213 0.40 2.06 13.82
C ARG A 213 1.17 3.28 13.35
N THR A 214 2.42 3.40 13.82
CA THR A 214 3.40 4.36 13.32
C THR A 214 4.55 3.64 12.63
N THR A 215 4.84 4.00 11.38
CA THR A 215 5.97 3.50 10.60
C THR A 215 7.11 4.52 10.54
N PHE A 216 8.15 4.26 9.75
CA PHE A 216 9.44 4.94 9.84
C PHE A 216 9.41 6.43 9.43
N ALA A 217 8.75 6.75 8.32
CA ALA A 217 8.79 8.07 7.71
C ALA A 217 7.44 8.78 7.85
N SER A 218 7.43 10.00 8.37
CA SER A 218 6.23 10.83 8.41
C SER A 218 5.81 11.25 6.99
N VAL A 219 4.52 11.17 6.71
CA VAL A 219 3.90 11.63 5.46
C VAL A 219 3.18 12.95 5.66
N GLY A 220 2.30 13.03 6.64
CA GLY A 220 1.57 14.27 6.94
C GLY A 220 0.53 14.12 8.03
N PRO A 221 -0.13 15.23 8.41
CA PRO A 221 -1.13 15.24 9.46
C PRO A 221 -2.48 14.69 8.98
N LEU A 222 -3.33 14.24 9.93
CA LEU A 222 -4.63 13.65 9.63
C LEU A 222 -5.66 14.66 9.12
N ASP A 223 -5.53 15.92 9.48
CA ASP A 223 -6.46 17.01 9.12
C ASP A 223 -6.43 17.35 7.60
N ARG A 224 -5.45 16.81 6.87
CA ARG A 224 -5.40 16.89 5.41
C ARG A 224 -6.25 15.85 4.71
N VAL A 225 -6.76 14.85 5.44
CA VAL A 225 -7.51 13.71 4.88
C VAL A 225 -9.00 14.01 4.91
N ASP A 226 -9.65 14.05 3.74
CA ASP A 226 -11.10 14.22 3.65
C ASP A 226 -11.86 12.97 4.08
N ALA A 227 -11.35 11.79 3.74
CA ALA A 227 -11.92 10.53 4.21
C ALA A 227 -10.91 9.37 4.22
N PHE A 228 -11.07 8.49 5.18
CA PHE A 228 -10.46 7.16 5.21
C PHE A 228 -11.43 6.15 4.62
N VAL A 229 -10.96 5.39 3.62
CA VAL A 229 -11.69 4.25 3.06
C VAL A 229 -11.06 2.98 3.61
N THR A 230 -11.78 2.30 4.49
CA THR A 230 -11.25 1.19 5.28
C THR A 230 -12.32 0.09 5.44
N ASP A 231 -11.92 -1.02 6.02
CA ASP A 231 -12.78 -2.13 6.41
C ASP A 231 -13.23 -2.00 7.89
N PRO A 232 -14.23 -2.78 8.34
CA PRO A 232 -14.77 -2.68 9.69
C PRO A 232 -13.80 -3.01 10.84
N SER A 233 -12.62 -3.54 10.55
CA SER A 233 -11.62 -3.85 11.58
C SER A 233 -10.81 -2.63 12.04
N ALA A 234 -10.96 -1.48 11.38
CA ALA A 234 -10.34 -0.23 11.80
C ALA A 234 -10.99 0.27 13.12
N SER A 235 -10.18 0.42 14.17
CA SER A 235 -10.60 0.87 15.50
C SER A 235 -9.74 2.02 15.99
#